data_afe1a9424dd92705dd518e73a4b944f2
#
_entry.id   afe1a9424dd92705dd518e73a4b944f2
#
_cell.length_a   1.000
_cell.length_b   1.000
_cell.length_c   1.000
_cell.angle_alpha   90.00
_cell.angle_beta   90.00
_cell.angle_gamma   90.00
#
_symmetry.space_group_name_H-M   'P 1'
#
loop_
_entity.id
_entity.type
_entity.pdbx_description
1 polymer ?
#
loop_
_entity_poly.entity_id
_entity_poly.type
_entity_poly.pdbx_seq_one_letter_code
_entity_poly.pdbx_strand_id
1 'polypeptide(L)'
;MQPLPKEFEEQMKRLLGEAGFFAYLDALNQPYARALRVNLLLRPDGTPPCPIEGLGAPVPWAKGAYFVEGDARPGLSPLHEGGLFYMQEPSALTAVTALDPQPGERVLDLCAAPGGKSTQIAALMAGRGLLCCNEPIPSRAQILSRNIERMGVRNAVVLSAMPDALAPRFPAFFDRILVD
;
A
#
# COMPACT_ATOMS: atom_id res chain seq x y z
N MET A 1 8.70 12.35 23.16
CA MET A 1 7.40 11.66 22.95
C MET A 1 6.35 12.26 23.88
N GLN A 2 5.11 12.48 23.45
CA GLN A 2 4.03 12.80 24.36
C GLN A 2 3.75 11.57 25.26
N PRO A 3 3.43 11.77 26.56
CA PRO A 3 3.12 10.66 27.44
C PRO A 3 1.89 9.88 26.89
N LEU A 4 1.99 8.58 26.89
CA LEU A 4 0.87 7.70 26.47
C LEU A 4 -0.26 7.78 27.52
N PRO A 5 -1.54 7.65 27.09
CA PRO A 5 -2.64 7.52 28.04
C PRO A 5 -2.46 6.29 28.96
N LYS A 6 -2.70 6.44 30.27
CA LYS A 6 -2.49 5.35 31.24
C LYS A 6 -3.25 4.07 30.90
N GLU A 7 -4.51 4.20 30.47
CA GLU A 7 -5.34 3.06 30.04
C GLU A 7 -4.71 2.29 28.88
N PHE A 8 -4.12 3.02 27.91
CA PHE A 8 -3.41 2.42 26.79
C PHE A 8 -2.15 1.67 27.25
N GLU A 9 -1.35 2.27 28.14
CA GLU A 9 -0.17 1.60 28.71
C GLU A 9 -0.53 0.30 29.42
N GLU A 10 -1.56 0.32 30.26
CA GLU A 10 -2.04 -0.85 30.97
C GLU A 10 -2.55 -1.94 30.01
N GLN A 11 -3.25 -1.55 28.95
CA GLN A 11 -3.72 -2.49 27.93
C GLN A 11 -2.54 -3.12 27.18
N MET A 12 -1.57 -2.31 26.76
CA MET A 12 -0.38 -2.82 26.05
C MET A 12 0.48 -3.72 26.93
N LYS A 13 0.64 -3.40 28.21
CA LYS A 13 1.35 -4.27 29.18
C LYS A 13 0.63 -5.63 29.35
N ARG A 14 -0.69 -5.62 29.40
CA ARG A 14 -1.48 -6.88 29.45
C ARG A 14 -1.31 -7.73 28.20
N LEU A 15 -1.25 -7.10 27.03
CA LEU A 15 -1.12 -7.79 25.74
C LEU A 15 0.30 -8.32 25.47
N LEU A 16 1.31 -7.53 25.77
CA LEU A 16 2.71 -7.78 25.38
C LEU A 16 3.58 -8.28 26.54
N GLY A 17 3.09 -8.20 27.78
CA GLY A 17 3.92 -8.33 28.96
C GLY A 17 4.85 -7.13 29.17
N GLU A 18 5.53 -7.06 30.32
CA GLU A 18 6.43 -5.95 30.67
C GLU A 18 7.57 -5.81 29.64
N ALA A 19 8.27 -6.90 29.31
CA ALA A 19 9.39 -6.88 28.36
C ALA A 19 8.95 -6.46 26.95
N GLY A 20 7.81 -6.99 26.48
CA GLY A 20 7.24 -6.62 25.18
C GLY A 20 6.79 -5.16 25.13
N PHE A 21 6.26 -4.64 26.25
CA PHE A 21 5.89 -3.22 26.32
C PHE A 21 7.11 -2.30 26.25
N PHE A 22 8.22 -2.63 26.91
CA PHE A 22 9.46 -1.85 26.78
C PHE A 22 10.00 -1.89 25.36
N ALA A 23 10.04 -3.06 24.71
CA ALA A 23 10.45 -3.17 23.31
C ALA A 23 9.53 -2.34 22.36
N TYR A 24 8.23 -2.30 22.64
CA TYR A 24 7.28 -1.45 21.94
C TYR A 24 7.58 0.04 22.10
N LEU A 25 7.89 0.49 23.34
CA LEU A 25 8.28 1.89 23.59
C LEU A 25 9.58 2.26 22.87
N ASP A 26 10.56 1.36 22.88
CA ASP A 26 11.81 1.57 22.13
C ASP A 26 11.56 1.69 20.63
N ALA A 27 10.69 0.85 20.09
CA ALA A 27 10.31 0.91 18.68
C ALA A 27 9.60 2.24 18.32
N LEU A 28 8.74 2.76 19.20
CA LEU A 28 8.09 4.06 18.99
C LEU A 28 9.07 5.25 18.99
N ASN A 29 10.23 5.10 19.61
CA ASN A 29 11.28 6.12 19.64
C ASN A 29 12.22 6.05 18.41
N GLN A 30 12.15 4.97 17.63
CA GLN A 30 12.93 4.86 16.41
C GLN A 30 12.31 5.69 15.27
N PRO A 31 13.10 6.20 14.33
CA PRO A 31 12.57 6.76 13.10
C PRO A 31 11.69 5.73 12.38
N TYR A 32 10.51 6.17 11.92
CA TYR A 32 9.65 5.28 11.14
C TYR A 32 10.32 4.88 9.83
N ALA A 33 10.20 3.61 9.48
CA ALA A 33 10.74 3.11 8.23
C ALA A 33 9.94 3.67 7.03
N ARG A 34 10.66 4.15 6.04
CA ARG A 34 10.09 4.64 4.77
C ARG A 34 10.48 3.69 3.65
N ALA A 35 9.62 3.53 2.68
CA ALA A 35 9.94 2.77 1.49
C ALA A 35 9.29 3.37 0.24
N LEU A 36 9.78 2.95 -0.89
CA LEU A 36 9.16 3.13 -2.18
C LEU A 36 9.00 1.78 -2.88
N ARG A 37 8.05 1.70 -3.78
CA ARG A 37 7.82 0.52 -4.61
C ARG A 37 7.88 0.92 -6.08
N VAL A 38 8.82 0.33 -6.80
CA VAL A 38 8.98 0.48 -8.27
C VAL A 38 7.70 0.02 -8.97
N ASN A 39 7.30 0.71 -10.00
CA ASN A 39 6.14 0.36 -10.80
C ASN A 39 6.42 -0.86 -11.68
N LEU A 40 5.96 -2.04 -11.25
CA LEU A 40 6.18 -3.29 -11.97
C LEU A 40 5.44 -3.38 -13.31
N LEU A 41 4.47 -2.51 -13.58
CA LEU A 41 3.85 -2.40 -14.92
C LEU A 41 4.83 -1.84 -15.95
N LEU A 42 5.77 -1.00 -15.51
CA LEU A 42 6.82 -0.40 -16.34
C LEU A 42 8.14 -1.20 -16.24
N ARG A 43 8.41 -1.78 -15.07
CA ARG A 43 9.65 -2.50 -14.75
C ARG A 43 9.32 -3.84 -14.07
N PRO A 44 8.92 -4.86 -14.83
CA PRO A 44 8.48 -6.16 -14.29
C PRO A 44 9.57 -6.90 -13.49
N ASP A 45 10.84 -6.58 -13.73
CA ASP A 45 11.99 -7.08 -12.98
C ASP A 45 12.07 -6.47 -11.57
N GLY A 46 11.43 -5.32 -11.35
CA GLY A 46 11.44 -4.60 -10.08
C GLY A 46 12.67 -3.75 -9.85
N THR A 47 13.55 -3.62 -10.86
CA THR A 47 14.74 -2.77 -10.75
C THR A 47 14.39 -1.29 -10.92
N PRO A 48 15.00 -0.38 -10.14
CA PRO A 48 14.81 1.05 -10.33
C PRO A 48 15.21 1.48 -11.75
N PRO A 49 14.43 2.35 -12.42
CA PRO A 49 14.71 2.77 -13.81
C PRO A 49 15.96 3.65 -13.95
N CYS A 50 16.38 4.27 -12.86
CA CYS A 50 17.55 5.14 -12.76
C CYS A 50 17.93 5.26 -11.27
N PRO A 51 19.09 5.87 -10.92
CA PRO A 51 19.42 6.19 -9.55
C PRO A 51 18.33 7.02 -8.88
N ILE A 52 17.88 6.58 -7.69
CA ILE A 52 16.93 7.29 -6.84
C ILE A 52 17.66 7.69 -5.57
N GLU A 53 17.58 8.96 -5.21
CA GLU A 53 18.23 9.47 -3.99
C GLU A 53 17.72 8.75 -2.74
N GLY A 54 18.64 8.32 -1.90
CA GLY A 54 18.33 7.62 -0.64
C GLY A 54 17.74 6.22 -0.82
N LEU A 55 17.88 5.61 -2.00
CA LEU A 55 17.45 4.24 -2.20
C LEU A 55 18.34 3.28 -1.40
N GLY A 56 17.74 2.59 -0.45
CA GLY A 56 18.39 1.63 0.44
C GLY A 56 18.20 0.17 0.02
N ALA A 57 18.27 -0.72 0.99
CA ALA A 57 18.13 -2.16 0.78
C ALA A 57 16.73 -2.54 0.27
N PRO A 58 16.58 -3.66 -0.47
CA PRO A 58 15.28 -4.20 -0.84
C PRO A 58 14.44 -4.54 0.39
N VAL A 59 13.12 -4.33 0.31
CA VAL A 59 12.15 -4.81 1.30
C VAL A 59 11.93 -6.30 1.06
N PRO A 60 12.31 -7.20 2.01
CA PRO A 60 12.38 -8.64 1.74
C PRO A 60 11.05 -9.31 1.35
N TRP A 61 9.93 -8.74 1.78
CA TRP A 61 8.60 -9.30 1.56
C TRP A 61 7.83 -8.70 0.39
N ALA A 62 8.42 -7.76 -0.36
CA ALA A 62 7.71 -7.12 -1.46
C ALA A 62 8.62 -6.87 -2.66
N LYS A 63 8.33 -7.55 -3.77
CA LYS A 63 9.10 -7.41 -5.01
C LYS A 63 9.11 -5.95 -5.50
N GLY A 64 10.29 -5.46 -5.83
CA GLY A 64 10.49 -4.10 -6.34
C GLY A 64 10.29 -3.00 -5.30
N ALA A 65 10.20 -3.34 -4.02
CA ALA A 65 10.16 -2.38 -2.94
C ALA A 65 11.54 -2.23 -2.30
N TYR A 66 11.87 -0.99 -1.91
CA TYR A 66 13.16 -0.61 -1.34
C TYR A 66 12.94 0.34 -0.17
N PHE A 67 13.72 0.19 0.88
CA PHE A 67 13.77 1.18 1.95
C PHE A 67 14.30 2.52 1.44
N VAL A 68 13.89 3.61 2.10
CA VAL A 68 14.39 4.96 1.82
C VAL A 68 15.17 5.42 3.05
N GLU A 69 16.45 5.68 2.86
CA GLU A 69 17.41 6.03 3.90
C GLU A 69 17.60 7.54 4.05
N GLY A 70 18.08 7.95 5.21
CA GLY A 70 18.40 9.33 5.52
C GLY A 70 17.21 10.28 5.38
N ASP A 71 17.48 11.52 5.01
CA ASP A 71 16.49 12.60 4.83
C ASP A 71 16.01 12.73 3.38
N ALA A 72 16.36 11.77 2.51
CA ALA A 72 15.96 11.78 1.12
C ALA A 72 14.44 11.86 0.95
N ARG A 73 13.97 12.62 -0.04
CA ARG A 73 12.54 12.85 -0.32
C ARG A 73 12.20 12.48 -1.76
N PRO A 74 12.37 11.21 -2.17
CA PRO A 74 12.12 10.79 -3.55
C PRO A 74 10.68 11.07 -4.01
N GLY A 75 9.71 11.13 -3.08
CA GLY A 75 8.32 11.49 -3.39
C GLY A 75 8.13 12.89 -3.97
N LEU A 76 9.13 13.77 -3.86
CA LEU A 76 9.12 15.11 -4.49
C LEU A 76 9.78 15.13 -5.88
N SER A 77 10.26 13.99 -6.35
CA SER A 77 10.95 13.94 -7.65
C SER A 77 9.97 13.83 -8.82
N PRO A 78 10.36 14.33 -10.01
CA PRO A 78 9.60 14.13 -11.24
C PRO A 78 9.34 12.65 -11.57
N LEU A 79 10.20 11.74 -11.12
CA LEU A 79 10.05 10.29 -11.30
C LEU A 79 8.83 9.74 -10.56
N HIS A 80 8.55 10.27 -9.37
CA HIS A 80 7.34 9.94 -8.63
C HIS A 80 6.10 10.44 -9.35
N GLU A 81 6.11 11.70 -9.81
CA GLU A 81 5.01 12.27 -10.58
C GLU A 81 4.80 11.55 -11.92
N GLY A 82 5.86 11.07 -12.54
CA GLY A 82 5.83 10.24 -13.75
C GLY A 82 5.39 8.79 -13.52
N GLY A 83 5.05 8.41 -12.28
CA GLY A 83 4.52 7.07 -11.95
C GLY A 83 5.55 5.94 -11.99
N LEU A 84 6.86 6.24 -11.93
CA LEU A 84 7.91 5.23 -11.96
C LEU A 84 8.00 4.43 -10.65
N PHE A 85 7.54 5.02 -9.56
CA PHE A 85 7.41 4.36 -8.25
C PHE A 85 6.30 5.00 -7.41
N TYR A 86 5.92 4.31 -6.35
CA TYR A 86 4.95 4.76 -5.36
C TYR A 86 5.60 4.79 -3.98
N MET A 87 5.44 5.89 -3.22
CA MET A 87 5.88 5.95 -1.82
C MET A 87 4.90 5.15 -0.97
N GLN A 88 5.39 4.15 -0.25
CA GLN A 88 4.54 3.28 0.55
C GLN A 88 5.30 2.79 1.78
N GLU A 89 4.63 2.81 2.92
CA GLU A 89 5.20 2.28 4.16
C GLU A 89 5.47 0.77 4.03
N PRO A 90 6.62 0.26 4.52
CA PRO A 90 6.99 -1.16 4.35
C PRO A 90 5.95 -2.14 4.88
N SER A 91 5.34 -1.87 6.04
CA SER A 91 4.33 -2.75 6.63
C SER A 91 3.06 -2.84 5.77
N ALA A 92 2.66 -1.72 5.14
CA ALA A 92 1.50 -1.67 4.26
C ALA A 92 1.64 -2.55 3.00
N LEU A 93 2.87 -2.91 2.62
CA LEU A 93 3.14 -3.82 1.49
C LEU A 93 2.74 -5.27 1.80
N THR A 94 2.73 -5.66 3.07
CA THR A 94 2.47 -7.05 3.50
C THR A 94 1.05 -7.51 3.16
N ALA A 95 0.06 -6.63 3.27
CA ALA A 95 -1.34 -6.96 2.99
C ALA A 95 -1.55 -7.49 1.56
N VAL A 96 -0.96 -6.82 0.57
CA VAL A 96 -1.06 -7.25 -0.83
C VAL A 96 -0.18 -8.45 -1.12
N THR A 97 0.98 -8.56 -0.46
CA THR A 97 1.84 -9.76 -0.55
C THR A 97 1.10 -11.00 -0.02
N ALA A 98 0.38 -10.87 1.09
CA ALA A 98 -0.44 -11.95 1.64
C ALA A 98 -1.68 -12.25 0.78
N LEU A 99 -2.26 -11.24 0.14
CA LEU A 99 -3.37 -11.40 -0.79
C LEU A 99 -2.96 -12.22 -2.03
N ASP A 100 -1.72 -12.06 -2.49
CA ASP A 100 -1.11 -12.74 -3.65
C ASP A 100 -2.01 -12.73 -4.90
N PRO A 101 -2.42 -11.54 -5.41
CA PRO A 101 -3.32 -11.45 -6.55
C PRO A 101 -2.63 -11.95 -7.83
N GLN A 102 -3.35 -12.79 -8.61
CA GLN A 102 -2.82 -13.38 -9.82
C GLN A 102 -3.32 -12.68 -11.09
N PRO A 103 -2.51 -12.67 -12.16
CA PRO A 103 -2.95 -12.15 -13.46
C PRO A 103 -4.20 -12.87 -13.99
N GLY A 104 -5.23 -12.11 -14.36
CA GLY A 104 -6.50 -12.62 -14.88
C GLY A 104 -7.61 -12.70 -13.85
N GLU A 105 -7.31 -12.58 -12.56
CA GLU A 105 -8.32 -12.58 -11.49
C GLU A 105 -9.18 -11.30 -11.47
N ARG A 106 -10.30 -11.38 -10.78
CA ARG A 106 -11.17 -10.24 -10.43
C ARG A 106 -10.94 -9.95 -8.95
N VAL A 107 -10.30 -8.82 -8.67
CA VAL A 107 -9.89 -8.43 -7.32
C VAL A 107 -10.65 -7.19 -6.88
N LEU A 108 -11.13 -7.18 -5.64
CA LEU A 108 -11.71 -6.01 -4.99
C LEU A 108 -10.77 -5.49 -3.91
N ASP A 109 -10.41 -4.20 -3.98
CA ASP A 109 -9.86 -3.43 -2.88
C ASP A 109 -10.99 -2.56 -2.31
N LEU A 110 -11.54 -2.96 -1.16
CA LEU A 110 -12.79 -2.39 -0.64
C LEU A 110 -12.60 -1.00 -0.01
N CYS A 111 -11.41 -0.71 0.53
CA CYS A 111 -11.05 0.54 1.20
C CYS A 111 -9.79 1.13 0.56
N ALA A 112 -9.85 1.42 -0.75
CA ALA A 112 -8.69 1.52 -1.61
C ALA A 112 -7.86 2.81 -1.48
N ALA A 113 -8.46 3.94 -1.05
CA ALA A 113 -7.74 5.22 -1.02
C ALA A 113 -6.60 5.26 0.02
N PRO A 114 -5.47 5.86 -0.33
CA PRO A 114 -5.18 6.68 -1.50
C PRO A 114 -4.71 5.91 -2.75
N GLY A 115 -4.64 4.56 -2.75
CA GLY A 115 -4.30 3.76 -3.91
C GLY A 115 -2.96 2.99 -3.82
N GLY A 116 -2.27 3.03 -2.70
CA GLY A 116 -1.00 2.33 -2.53
C GLY A 116 -1.14 0.81 -2.70
N LYS A 117 -2.15 0.21 -2.05
CA LYS A 117 -2.45 -1.22 -2.16
C LYS A 117 -3.06 -1.56 -3.52
N SER A 118 -4.01 -0.76 -4.01
CA SER A 118 -4.62 -0.95 -5.34
C SER A 118 -3.57 -0.96 -6.46
N THR A 119 -2.62 -0.02 -6.46
CA THR A 119 -1.55 0.04 -7.47
C THR A 119 -0.53 -1.10 -7.31
N GLN A 120 -0.36 -1.65 -6.11
CA GLN A 120 0.43 -2.86 -5.88
C GLN A 120 -0.29 -4.10 -6.43
N ILE A 121 -1.59 -4.24 -6.17
CA ILE A 121 -2.43 -5.30 -6.75
C ILE A 121 -2.35 -5.27 -8.27
N ALA A 122 -2.61 -4.11 -8.89
CA ALA A 122 -2.55 -3.95 -10.34
C ALA A 122 -1.19 -4.36 -10.93
N ALA A 123 -0.10 -4.02 -10.24
CA ALA A 123 1.25 -4.37 -10.64
C ALA A 123 1.49 -5.88 -10.62
N LEU A 124 1.03 -6.59 -9.58
CA LEU A 124 1.12 -8.06 -9.48
C LEU A 124 0.20 -8.76 -10.49
N MET A 125 -0.98 -8.20 -10.75
CA MET A 125 -1.87 -8.69 -11.82
C MET A 125 -1.29 -8.48 -13.23
N ALA A 126 -0.18 -7.76 -13.38
CA ALA A 126 0.47 -7.48 -14.66
C ALA A 126 -0.48 -6.87 -15.71
N GLY A 127 -1.42 -6.01 -15.26
CA GLY A 127 -2.41 -5.35 -16.11
C GLY A 127 -3.48 -6.28 -16.70
N ARG A 128 -3.63 -7.51 -16.20
CA ARG A 128 -4.62 -8.51 -16.67
C ARG A 128 -5.69 -8.76 -15.61
N GLY A 129 -6.89 -9.13 -16.04
CA GLY A 129 -8.04 -9.30 -15.16
C GLY A 129 -8.77 -7.99 -14.88
N LEU A 130 -9.47 -7.91 -13.75
CA LEU A 130 -10.23 -6.73 -13.33
C LEU A 130 -9.91 -6.38 -11.88
N LEU A 131 -9.52 -5.14 -11.64
CA LEU A 131 -9.35 -4.58 -10.30
C LEU A 131 -10.47 -3.56 -10.03
N CYS A 132 -11.31 -3.84 -9.04
CA CYS A 132 -12.29 -2.88 -8.52
C CYS A 132 -11.70 -2.22 -7.27
N CYS A 133 -11.54 -0.89 -7.32
CA CYS A 133 -11.00 -0.08 -6.23
C CYS A 133 -12.15 0.76 -5.66
N ASN A 134 -12.61 0.47 -4.45
CA ASN A 134 -13.70 1.20 -3.84
C ASN A 134 -13.21 2.14 -2.73
N GLU A 135 -13.77 3.34 -2.71
CA GLU A 135 -13.58 4.29 -1.61
C GLU A 135 -14.89 5.06 -1.39
N PRO A 136 -15.56 4.86 -0.25
CA PRO A 136 -16.86 5.49 0.00
C PRO A 136 -16.85 7.02 -0.01
N ILE A 137 -15.73 7.65 0.37
CA ILE A 137 -15.61 9.11 0.47
C ILE A 137 -15.19 9.69 -0.89
N PRO A 138 -16.05 10.49 -1.58
CA PRO A 138 -15.79 10.97 -2.93
C PRO A 138 -14.48 11.75 -3.10
N SER A 139 -14.10 12.58 -2.13
CA SER A 139 -12.84 13.34 -2.18
C SER A 139 -11.61 12.43 -2.12
N ARG A 140 -11.68 11.33 -1.37
CA ARG A 140 -10.61 10.32 -1.32
C ARG A 140 -10.62 9.44 -2.57
N ALA A 141 -11.79 9.12 -3.13
CA ALA A 141 -11.91 8.40 -4.40
C ALA A 141 -11.28 9.17 -5.57
N GLN A 142 -11.34 10.51 -5.57
CA GLN A 142 -10.62 11.34 -6.54
C GLN A 142 -9.10 11.23 -6.42
N ILE A 143 -8.56 11.16 -5.19
CA ILE A 143 -7.12 10.96 -4.95
C ILE A 143 -6.72 9.56 -5.44
N LEU A 144 -7.53 8.55 -5.15
CA LEU A 144 -7.35 7.18 -5.63
C LEU A 144 -7.30 7.14 -7.17
N SER A 145 -8.27 7.77 -7.86
CA SER A 145 -8.32 7.82 -9.32
C SER A 145 -7.04 8.42 -9.92
N ARG A 146 -6.58 9.56 -9.38
CA ARG A 146 -5.33 10.21 -9.81
C ARG A 146 -4.11 9.28 -9.64
N ASN A 147 -4.04 8.52 -8.54
CA ASN A 147 -2.93 7.59 -8.33
C ASN A 147 -3.01 6.37 -9.25
N ILE A 148 -4.20 5.85 -9.53
CA ILE A 148 -4.43 4.79 -10.53
C ILE A 148 -3.97 5.24 -11.92
N GLU A 149 -4.36 6.45 -12.34
CA GLU A 149 -3.95 7.06 -13.60
C GLU A 149 -2.43 7.31 -13.66
N ARG A 150 -1.88 7.94 -12.63
CA ARG A 150 -0.45 8.26 -12.52
C ARG A 150 0.42 7.00 -12.62
N MET A 151 -0.01 5.89 -12.03
CA MET A 151 0.71 4.62 -12.09
C MET A 151 0.45 3.82 -13.38
N GLY A 152 -0.35 4.35 -14.32
CA GLY A 152 -0.61 3.73 -15.61
C GLY A 152 -1.43 2.44 -15.55
N VAL A 153 -2.25 2.27 -14.53
CA VAL A 153 -3.11 1.10 -14.36
C VAL A 153 -4.29 1.16 -15.34
N ARG A 154 -4.43 0.15 -16.19
CA ARG A 154 -5.44 0.12 -17.26
C ARG A 154 -6.60 -0.83 -17.01
N ASN A 155 -6.46 -1.76 -16.07
CA ASN A 155 -7.44 -2.81 -15.75
C ASN A 155 -8.18 -2.52 -14.44
N ALA A 156 -8.25 -1.25 -14.02
CA ALA A 156 -8.94 -0.86 -12.79
C ALA A 156 -10.21 -0.03 -13.06
N VAL A 157 -11.19 -0.20 -12.18
CA VAL A 157 -12.39 0.62 -12.07
C VAL A 157 -12.43 1.23 -10.66
N VAL A 158 -12.59 2.55 -10.57
CA VAL A 158 -12.76 3.23 -9.29
C VAL A 158 -14.25 3.39 -9.00
N LEU A 159 -14.66 2.92 -7.84
CA LEU A 159 -16.03 3.01 -7.32
C LEU A 159 -16.05 3.92 -6.10
N SER A 160 -17.18 4.59 -5.88
CA SER A 160 -17.40 5.38 -4.65
C SER A 160 -18.78 5.02 -4.09
N ALA A 161 -18.81 3.96 -3.30
CA ALA A 161 -20.05 3.44 -2.73
C ALA A 161 -19.81 2.81 -1.36
N MET A 162 -20.85 2.79 -0.53
CA MET A 162 -20.82 2.06 0.73
C MET A 162 -20.78 0.54 0.46
N PRO A 163 -20.05 -0.25 1.29
CA PRO A 163 -19.92 -1.69 1.08
C PRO A 163 -21.23 -2.46 1.01
N ASP A 164 -22.23 -2.09 1.80
CA ASP A 164 -23.56 -2.66 1.82
C ASP A 164 -24.34 -2.44 0.50
N ALA A 165 -24.06 -1.33 -0.19
CA ALA A 165 -24.60 -1.06 -1.52
C ALA A 165 -23.89 -1.82 -2.63
N LEU A 166 -22.64 -2.23 -2.42
CA LEU A 166 -21.85 -3.01 -3.40
C LEU A 166 -22.13 -4.50 -3.31
N ALA A 167 -22.22 -5.08 -2.12
CA ALA A 167 -22.33 -6.51 -1.91
C ALA A 167 -23.47 -7.16 -2.71
N PRO A 168 -24.69 -6.59 -2.77
CA PRO A 168 -25.77 -7.18 -3.58
C PRO A 168 -25.56 -7.13 -5.09
N ARG A 169 -24.68 -6.25 -5.57
CA ARG A 169 -24.40 -6.06 -7.01
C ARG A 169 -23.34 -6.99 -7.55
N PHE A 170 -22.54 -7.60 -6.66
CA PHE A 170 -21.40 -8.45 -7.02
C PHE A 170 -21.43 -9.81 -6.29
N PRO A 171 -22.54 -10.58 -6.33
CA PRO A 171 -22.61 -11.85 -5.62
C PRO A 171 -21.61 -12.85 -6.23
N ALA A 172 -20.70 -13.38 -5.39
CA ALA A 172 -19.66 -14.34 -5.77
C ALA A 172 -18.83 -13.91 -7.02
N PHE A 173 -18.64 -12.60 -7.21
CA PHE A 173 -18.01 -12.08 -8.42
C PHE A 173 -16.47 -12.04 -8.32
N PHE A 174 -15.92 -11.74 -7.14
CA PHE A 174 -14.49 -11.53 -6.96
C PHE A 174 -13.78 -12.83 -6.55
N ASP A 175 -12.59 -13.03 -7.11
CA ASP A 175 -11.71 -14.14 -6.77
C ASP A 175 -10.94 -13.82 -5.49
N ARG A 176 -10.60 -12.54 -5.24
CA ARG A 176 -9.96 -12.04 -4.02
C ARG A 176 -10.55 -10.70 -3.58
N ILE A 177 -10.55 -10.48 -2.28
CA ILE A 177 -11.02 -9.22 -1.67
C ILE A 177 -10.00 -8.78 -0.62
N LEU A 178 -9.53 -7.53 -0.74
CA LEU A 178 -8.76 -6.84 0.28
C LEU A 178 -9.67 -5.91 1.07
N VAL A 179 -9.62 -6.04 2.39
CA VAL A 179 -10.29 -5.15 3.35
C VAL A 179 -9.25 -4.71 4.37
N ASP A 180 -8.87 -3.42 4.30
CA ASP A 180 -7.83 -2.87 5.17
C ASP A 180 -8.14 -1.41 5.58
#